data_5927becf7c638d0c35c2e1e88f0af146
#
_entry.id   5927becf7c638d0c35c2e1e88f0af146
#
_cell.length_a   1.000
_cell.length_b   1.000
_cell.length_c   1.000
_cell.angle_alpha   90.00
_cell.angle_beta   90.00
_cell.angle_gamma   90.00
#
_symmetry.space_group_name_H-M   'P 1'
#
loop_
_entity.id
_entity.type
_entity.pdbx_description
1 polymer ?
#
loop_
_entity_poly.entity_id
_entity_poly.type
_entity_poly.pdbx_seq_one_letter_code
_entity_poly.pdbx_strand_id
1 'polypeptide(L)'
;KNGQPKPNFEPGLLLKAKVVVFAEGTRGSLFRQLSRKFDVWAGKNPEVFEEGVKEIIQCPPGTIEAGQVIHTLGFPLKESMGGTFIYTLPGDKVIVGLVAYLDSHDPLLDPHRELQKLKTHPFLQKMLKGGKVLAYGGKTLPAGGWYSMPKLYGQGWIVCGDSASMVDVQKLKGIHLAMRSGMCGAEMIFKGLVSQSSFDEATTKGYHDLVQASQIKSDLYRVRNFHQSLAKGFVASLPLLAAQEATGGRGFVDEMNSERDALTTEKAVEVWGPDPFSREENQLPKVDNQLFFDKLGSVYLTGTMHDEDSPNHLIVQDVDVCRTVCHPEFKSPCVVFCPASVYEMLPASKKPGQFDLQVNYTNCIHCKTCDIKCPFDNIEWTVPEGGGGPRYTET
;
A
#
# COMPACT_ATOMS: atom_id res chain seq x y z
N LYS A 1 -10.19 5.47 26.51
CA LYS A 1 -11.39 5.38 25.65
C LYS A 1 -12.20 6.65 25.80
N ASN A 2 -12.77 7.18 26.58
CA ASN A 2 -13.57 8.42 26.66
C ASN A 2 -12.73 9.66 27.06
N GLY A 3 -11.47 9.74 26.62
CA GLY A 3 -10.53 10.78 27.07
C GLY A 3 -9.95 10.58 28.46
N GLN A 4 -10.31 9.47 29.14
CA GLN A 4 -9.77 9.12 30.45
C GLN A 4 -8.70 8.05 30.32
N PRO A 5 -7.63 8.12 31.16
CA PRO A 5 -6.62 7.08 31.20
C PRO A 5 -7.20 5.70 31.54
N LYS A 6 -6.76 4.66 30.85
CA LYS A 6 -7.04 3.26 31.17
C LYS A 6 -6.11 2.79 32.30
N PRO A 7 -6.41 1.64 32.95
CA PRO A 7 -5.52 1.10 33.99
C PRO A 7 -4.08 0.81 33.55
N ASN A 8 -3.88 0.57 32.25
CA ASN A 8 -2.58 0.34 31.62
C ASN A 8 -1.93 1.63 31.04
N PHE A 9 -2.45 2.80 31.38
CA PHE A 9 -1.89 4.06 30.91
C PHE A 9 -0.50 4.29 31.51
N GLU A 10 0.46 4.57 30.63
CA GLU A 10 1.78 5.05 30.99
C GLU A 10 2.05 6.38 30.28
N PRO A 11 2.64 7.37 30.96
CA PRO A 11 2.98 8.63 30.32
C PRO A 11 4.04 8.42 29.24
N GLY A 12 3.91 9.14 28.14
CA GLY A 12 4.89 9.09 27.04
C GLY A 12 6.27 9.59 27.47
N LEU A 13 7.29 9.18 26.72
CA LEU A 13 8.68 9.59 26.94
C LEU A 13 9.11 10.61 25.89
N LEU A 14 9.85 11.64 26.32
CA LEU A 14 10.53 12.57 25.41
C LEU A 14 11.91 12.01 25.03
N LEU A 15 12.05 11.53 23.79
CA LEU A 15 13.33 11.09 23.24
C LEU A 15 14.04 12.29 22.59
N LYS A 16 15.29 12.55 22.99
CA LYS A 16 16.14 13.58 22.39
C LYS A 16 17.29 12.94 21.63
N ALA A 17 17.50 13.35 20.39
CA ALA A 17 18.57 12.89 19.52
C ALA A 17 19.19 14.07 18.75
N LYS A 18 20.43 13.91 18.29
CA LYS A 18 21.08 14.87 17.41
C LYS A 18 20.47 14.86 16.01
N VAL A 19 20.01 13.68 15.55
CA VAL A 19 19.33 13.48 14.27
C VAL A 19 18.26 12.40 14.40
N VAL A 20 17.14 12.60 13.73
CA VAL A 20 16.03 11.63 13.63
C VAL A 20 16.02 11.04 12.25
N VAL A 21 15.93 9.71 12.13
CA VAL A 21 15.80 8.98 10.88
C VAL A 21 14.36 8.48 10.75
N PHE A 22 13.62 8.98 9.76
CA PHE A 22 12.29 8.50 9.44
C PHE A 22 12.38 7.32 8.47
N ALA A 23 12.09 6.14 8.97
CA ALA A 23 12.09 4.88 8.23
C ALA A 23 10.83 4.06 8.55
N GLU A 24 9.67 4.74 8.53
CA GLU A 24 8.38 4.19 8.99
C GLU A 24 7.62 3.43 7.90
N GLY A 25 8.20 3.29 6.72
CA GLY A 25 7.53 2.69 5.57
C GLY A 25 6.45 3.61 4.98
N THR A 26 5.50 3.01 4.26
CA THR A 26 4.42 3.73 3.58
C THR A 26 3.58 4.54 4.56
N ARG A 27 3.40 5.82 4.27
CA ARG A 27 2.57 6.75 5.07
C ARG A 27 2.93 6.72 6.56
N GLY A 28 4.22 6.90 6.88
CA GLY A 28 4.73 6.96 8.24
C GLY A 28 4.03 8.04 9.07
N SER A 29 3.62 7.71 10.29
CA SER A 29 2.80 8.60 11.12
C SER A 29 3.54 9.86 11.56
N LEU A 30 4.80 9.72 12.00
CA LEU A 30 5.62 10.87 12.39
C LEU A 30 6.10 11.65 11.16
N PHE A 31 6.46 10.97 10.08
CA PHE A 31 6.87 11.64 8.85
C PHE A 31 5.73 12.45 8.23
N ARG A 32 4.48 11.98 8.29
CA ARG A 32 3.30 12.78 7.88
C ARG A 32 3.12 14.06 8.71
N GLN A 33 3.38 14.00 10.02
CA GLN A 33 3.34 15.21 10.86
C GLN A 33 4.47 16.18 10.49
N LEU A 34 5.68 15.66 10.24
CA LEU A 34 6.81 16.45 9.76
C LEU A 34 6.50 17.08 8.41
N SER A 35 5.94 16.34 7.47
CA SER A 35 5.65 16.79 6.10
C SER A 35 4.63 17.94 6.07
N ARG A 36 3.62 17.89 6.93
CA ARG A 36 2.65 18.99 7.10
C ARG A 36 3.32 20.27 7.59
N LYS A 37 4.39 20.13 8.41
CA LYS A 37 5.11 21.28 8.99
C LYS A 37 6.12 21.90 8.01
N PHE A 38 6.77 21.11 7.17
CA PHE A 38 7.91 21.54 6.37
C PHE A 38 7.67 21.47 4.85
N ASP A 39 6.46 21.15 4.41
CA ASP A 39 6.08 21.03 2.99
C ASP A 39 7.15 20.30 2.15
N VAL A 40 7.48 19.10 2.57
CA VAL A 40 8.56 18.30 1.96
C VAL A 40 8.26 17.83 0.53
N TRP A 41 7.01 17.99 0.06
CA TRP A 41 6.58 17.69 -1.31
C TRP A 41 6.44 18.93 -2.20
N ALA A 42 6.86 20.14 -1.75
CA ALA A 42 6.80 21.31 -2.58
C ALA A 42 7.48 21.10 -3.94
N GLY A 43 6.75 21.32 -5.03
CA GLY A 43 7.22 21.14 -6.41
C GLY A 43 7.51 19.69 -6.80
N LYS A 44 6.89 18.73 -6.14
CA LYS A 44 6.93 17.28 -6.48
C LYS A 44 5.58 16.80 -6.98
N ASN A 45 5.58 15.71 -7.72
CA ASN A 45 4.35 14.96 -7.94
C ASN A 45 3.76 14.50 -6.61
N PRO A 46 2.44 14.41 -6.46
CA PRO A 46 1.85 13.77 -5.31
C PRO A 46 2.33 12.32 -5.20
N GLU A 47 2.40 11.81 -3.97
CA GLU A 47 2.59 10.38 -3.79
C GLU A 47 1.38 9.64 -4.36
N VAL A 48 1.66 8.59 -5.10
CA VAL A 48 0.69 7.57 -5.51
C VAL A 48 1.14 6.23 -4.96
N PHE A 49 0.17 5.36 -4.75
CA PHE A 49 0.40 4.10 -4.05
C PHE A 49 -0.19 2.92 -4.82
N GLU A 50 0.27 1.76 -4.46
CA GLU A 50 -0.33 0.49 -4.83
C GLU A 50 -0.62 -0.32 -3.57
N GLU A 51 -1.63 -1.19 -3.63
CA GLU A 51 -1.92 -2.15 -2.58
C GLU A 51 -1.47 -3.53 -3.00
N GLY A 52 -0.54 -4.11 -2.24
CA GLY A 52 -0.13 -5.49 -2.35
C GLY A 52 -0.86 -6.36 -1.35
N VAL A 53 -1.51 -7.43 -1.82
CA VAL A 53 -2.04 -8.51 -1.00
C VAL A 53 -1.37 -9.81 -1.39
N LYS A 54 -1.10 -10.69 -0.41
CA LYS A 54 -0.40 -11.95 -0.68
C LYS A 54 -0.87 -13.08 0.23
N GLU A 55 -0.69 -14.28 -0.27
CA GLU A 55 -0.88 -15.52 0.48
C GLU A 55 0.38 -16.38 0.41
N ILE A 56 0.65 -17.11 1.50
CA ILE A 56 1.60 -18.21 1.51
C ILE A 56 0.82 -19.52 1.47
N ILE A 57 1.15 -20.36 0.51
CA ILE A 57 0.43 -21.60 0.22
C ILE A 57 1.39 -22.76 0.36
N GLN A 58 1.05 -23.73 1.22
CA GLN A 58 1.74 -25.00 1.32
C GLN A 58 1.16 -25.94 0.26
N CYS A 59 1.99 -26.39 -0.65
CA CYS A 59 1.65 -27.39 -1.64
C CYS A 59 2.04 -28.81 -1.19
N PRO A 60 1.53 -29.88 -1.85
CA PRO A 60 1.92 -31.24 -1.53
C PRO A 60 3.44 -31.48 -1.68
N PRO A 61 4.03 -32.38 -0.89
CA PRO A 61 5.47 -32.64 -0.93
C PRO A 61 5.99 -33.02 -2.31
N GLY A 62 7.10 -32.38 -2.73
CA GLY A 62 7.78 -32.66 -4.00
C GLY A 62 7.10 -32.08 -5.25
N THR A 63 6.11 -31.19 -5.08
CA THR A 63 5.39 -30.60 -6.23
C THR A 63 5.97 -29.26 -6.68
N ILE A 64 6.77 -28.60 -5.83
CA ILE A 64 7.28 -27.26 -6.09
C ILE A 64 8.81 -27.27 -6.17
N GLU A 65 9.33 -26.82 -7.29
CA GLU A 65 10.74 -26.47 -7.44
C GLU A 65 10.99 -25.07 -6.85
N ALA A 66 11.84 -24.99 -5.82
CA ALA A 66 12.13 -23.74 -5.14
C ALA A 66 13.04 -22.80 -5.96
N GLY A 67 12.91 -21.47 -5.72
CA GLY A 67 13.76 -20.44 -6.28
C GLY A 67 13.25 -19.79 -7.57
N GLN A 68 12.04 -20.11 -8.00
CA GLN A 68 11.41 -19.43 -9.14
C GLN A 68 10.82 -18.09 -8.71
N VAL A 69 11.03 -17.06 -9.55
CA VAL A 69 10.45 -15.72 -9.40
C VAL A 69 9.69 -15.43 -10.70
N ILE A 70 8.38 -15.32 -10.61
CA ILE A 70 7.50 -15.07 -11.75
C ILE A 70 6.73 -13.80 -11.48
N HIS A 71 6.79 -12.85 -12.42
CA HIS A 71 5.95 -11.66 -12.41
C HIS A 71 5.01 -11.71 -13.62
N THR A 72 3.76 -11.27 -13.42
CA THR A 72 2.78 -11.16 -14.50
C THR A 72 2.11 -9.79 -14.48
N LEU A 73 1.47 -9.41 -15.58
CA LEU A 73 0.77 -8.16 -15.75
C LEU A 73 -0.62 -8.43 -16.34
N GLY A 74 -1.62 -7.66 -15.96
CA GLY A 74 -2.99 -7.73 -16.49
C GLY A 74 -3.90 -8.61 -15.65
N PHE A 75 -4.16 -9.86 -16.07
CA PHE A 75 -5.10 -10.73 -15.36
C PHE A 75 -4.78 -10.84 -13.87
N PRO A 76 -5.78 -10.75 -12.97
CA PRO A 76 -7.23 -10.65 -13.20
C PRO A 76 -7.76 -9.21 -13.31
N LEU A 77 -6.91 -8.20 -13.16
CA LEU A 77 -7.30 -6.79 -13.17
C LEU A 77 -7.83 -6.39 -14.56
N LYS A 78 -9.00 -5.75 -14.62
CA LYS A 78 -9.63 -5.27 -15.86
C LYS A 78 -9.67 -3.75 -15.93
N GLU A 79 -10.29 -3.10 -14.94
CA GLU A 79 -10.48 -1.66 -14.86
C GLU A 79 -9.37 -0.95 -14.07
N SER A 80 -8.42 -1.72 -13.54
CA SER A 80 -7.30 -1.23 -12.77
C SER A 80 -6.00 -1.77 -13.33
N MET A 81 -4.92 -1.02 -13.18
CA MET A 81 -3.59 -1.50 -13.50
C MET A 81 -2.94 -2.14 -12.28
N GLY A 82 -1.98 -2.99 -12.54
CA GLY A 82 -1.25 -3.70 -11.51
C GLY A 82 -0.59 -4.96 -12.05
N GLY A 83 -0.06 -5.77 -11.16
CA GLY A 83 0.64 -6.99 -11.52
C GLY A 83 0.56 -8.04 -10.43
N THR A 84 1.19 -9.18 -10.69
CA THR A 84 1.27 -10.25 -9.73
C THR A 84 2.69 -10.76 -9.56
N PHE A 85 2.97 -11.34 -8.42
CA PHE A 85 4.22 -12.02 -8.17
C PHE A 85 3.97 -13.41 -7.59
N ILE A 86 4.77 -14.38 -8.04
CA ILE A 86 4.72 -15.76 -7.59
C ILE A 86 6.15 -16.17 -7.27
N TYR A 87 6.40 -16.52 -6.01
CA TYR A 87 7.72 -16.95 -5.55
C TYR A 87 7.62 -18.35 -4.98
N THR A 88 8.44 -19.26 -5.49
CA THR A 88 8.52 -20.62 -4.97
C THR A 88 9.65 -20.74 -3.94
N LEU A 89 9.30 -21.29 -2.78
CA LEU A 89 10.19 -21.38 -1.63
C LEU A 89 10.55 -22.84 -1.30
N PRO A 90 11.65 -23.09 -0.56
CA PRO A 90 11.93 -24.40 0.00
C PRO A 90 10.77 -24.94 0.84
N GLY A 91 10.59 -26.28 0.85
CA GLY A 91 9.55 -26.95 1.61
C GLY A 91 8.17 -26.88 0.94
N ASP A 92 8.15 -26.82 -0.40
CA ASP A 92 6.92 -26.82 -1.21
C ASP A 92 5.97 -25.65 -0.87
N LYS A 93 6.52 -24.49 -0.52
CA LYS A 93 5.75 -23.28 -0.29
C LYS A 93 5.75 -22.39 -1.52
N VAL A 94 4.62 -21.74 -1.78
CA VAL A 94 4.45 -20.75 -2.85
C VAL A 94 3.88 -19.47 -2.25
N ILE A 95 4.53 -18.35 -2.51
CA ILE A 95 3.94 -17.02 -2.26
C ILE A 95 3.22 -16.60 -3.55
N VAL A 96 1.94 -16.29 -3.43
CA VAL A 96 1.14 -15.69 -4.51
C VAL A 96 0.69 -14.33 -4.04
N GLY A 97 1.06 -13.29 -4.77
CA GLY A 97 0.66 -11.92 -4.47
C GLY A 97 0.12 -11.18 -5.68
N LEU A 98 -0.74 -10.23 -5.40
CA LEU A 98 -1.31 -9.29 -6.36
C LEU A 98 -1.06 -7.88 -5.86
N VAL A 99 -0.66 -7.01 -6.77
CA VAL A 99 -0.47 -5.58 -6.53
C VAL A 99 -1.42 -4.82 -7.44
N ALA A 100 -2.25 -3.97 -6.88
CA ALA A 100 -3.20 -3.13 -7.62
C ALA A 100 -2.90 -1.64 -7.37
N TYR A 101 -2.90 -0.85 -8.45
CA TYR A 101 -2.69 0.59 -8.37
C TYR A 101 -3.89 1.27 -7.70
N LEU A 102 -3.63 2.15 -6.74
CA LEU A 102 -4.67 2.87 -6.01
C LEU A 102 -5.15 4.15 -6.75
N ASP A 103 -4.43 4.62 -7.76
CA ASP A 103 -4.92 5.65 -8.68
C ASP A 103 -5.93 5.11 -9.72
N SER A 104 -6.48 3.94 -9.46
CA SER A 104 -7.56 3.34 -10.24
C SER A 104 -8.84 4.19 -10.19
N HIS A 105 -9.54 4.28 -11.32
CA HIS A 105 -10.87 4.91 -11.43
C HIS A 105 -11.98 4.05 -10.81
N ASP A 106 -11.73 2.75 -10.65
CA ASP A 106 -12.72 1.77 -10.20
C ASP A 106 -13.01 1.88 -8.69
N PRO A 107 -14.23 2.31 -8.28
CA PRO A 107 -14.63 2.34 -6.87
C PRO A 107 -14.84 0.95 -6.28
N LEU A 108 -14.94 -0.09 -7.11
CA LEU A 108 -15.13 -1.48 -6.69
C LEU A 108 -13.84 -2.31 -6.81
N LEU A 109 -12.68 -1.67 -6.92
CA LEU A 109 -11.40 -2.36 -6.85
C LEU A 109 -11.28 -3.10 -5.52
N ASP A 110 -11.19 -4.42 -5.57
CA ASP A 110 -11.07 -5.31 -4.42
C ASP A 110 -9.83 -6.19 -4.55
N PRO A 111 -8.68 -5.78 -3.98
CA PRO A 111 -7.44 -6.54 -4.11
C PRO A 111 -7.54 -7.98 -3.59
N HIS A 112 -8.32 -8.23 -2.52
CA HIS A 112 -8.57 -9.58 -2.02
C HIS A 112 -9.33 -10.43 -3.04
N ARG A 113 -10.44 -9.93 -3.58
CA ARG A 113 -11.21 -10.61 -4.62
C ARG A 113 -10.35 -10.93 -5.85
N GLU A 114 -9.56 -9.96 -6.28
CA GLU A 114 -8.68 -10.14 -7.43
C GLU A 114 -7.57 -11.17 -7.15
N LEU A 115 -7.03 -11.22 -5.92
CA LEU A 115 -6.11 -12.30 -5.52
C LEU A 115 -6.79 -13.68 -5.55
N GLN A 116 -8.04 -13.79 -5.10
CA GLN A 116 -8.78 -15.05 -5.19
C GLN A 116 -9.01 -15.44 -6.66
N LYS A 117 -9.39 -14.51 -7.53
CA LYS A 117 -9.53 -14.75 -8.98
C LYS A 117 -8.22 -15.12 -9.64
N LEU A 118 -7.11 -14.51 -9.26
CA LEU A 118 -5.79 -14.85 -9.79
C LEU A 118 -5.53 -16.37 -9.67
N LYS A 119 -5.89 -16.97 -8.54
CA LYS A 119 -5.71 -18.42 -8.31
C LYS A 119 -6.56 -19.31 -9.22
N THR A 120 -7.58 -18.75 -9.91
CA THR A 120 -8.36 -19.50 -10.91
C THR A 120 -7.65 -19.60 -12.27
N HIS A 121 -6.55 -18.89 -12.49
CA HIS A 121 -5.79 -19.02 -13.73
C HIS A 121 -5.25 -20.44 -13.90
N PRO A 122 -5.37 -21.08 -15.08
CA PRO A 122 -4.98 -22.48 -15.29
C PRO A 122 -3.56 -22.83 -14.87
N PHE A 123 -2.61 -21.90 -15.06
CA PHE A 123 -1.23 -22.06 -14.61
C PHE A 123 -1.15 -22.22 -13.09
N LEU A 124 -1.83 -21.34 -12.34
CA LEU A 124 -1.84 -21.40 -10.88
C LEU A 124 -2.67 -22.55 -10.33
N GLN A 125 -3.80 -22.88 -10.96
CA GLN A 125 -4.58 -24.07 -10.58
C GLN A 125 -3.75 -25.35 -10.66
N LYS A 126 -2.90 -25.47 -11.69
CA LYS A 126 -1.99 -26.63 -11.82
C LYS A 126 -0.91 -26.61 -10.74
N MET A 127 -0.28 -25.45 -10.50
CA MET A 127 0.80 -25.26 -9.51
C MET A 127 0.30 -25.48 -8.08
N LEU A 128 -0.87 -24.94 -7.74
CA LEU A 128 -1.42 -24.92 -6.39
C LEU A 128 -2.35 -26.12 -6.09
N LYS A 129 -2.43 -27.11 -6.97
CA LYS A 129 -3.31 -28.27 -6.80
C LYS A 129 -3.02 -29.00 -5.49
N GLY A 130 -4.05 -29.13 -4.64
CA GLY A 130 -3.93 -29.74 -3.30
C GLY A 130 -3.24 -28.84 -2.27
N GLY A 131 -2.99 -27.59 -2.62
CA GLY A 131 -2.40 -26.60 -1.72
C GLY A 131 -3.35 -26.12 -0.64
N LYS A 132 -2.77 -25.60 0.44
CA LYS A 132 -3.49 -24.99 1.57
C LYS A 132 -2.86 -23.63 1.90
N VAL A 133 -3.68 -22.58 2.01
CA VAL A 133 -3.23 -21.27 2.44
C VAL A 133 -2.84 -21.33 3.93
N LEU A 134 -1.64 -20.88 4.25
CA LEU A 134 -1.10 -20.82 5.61
C LEU A 134 -1.20 -19.43 6.21
N ALA A 135 -0.97 -18.39 5.40
CA ALA A 135 -0.92 -17.02 5.86
C ALA A 135 -1.45 -16.07 4.77
N TYR A 136 -1.97 -14.93 5.18
CA TYR A 136 -2.43 -13.84 4.34
C TYR A 136 -1.88 -12.52 4.87
N GLY A 137 -1.64 -11.56 4.00
CA GLY A 137 -1.21 -10.22 4.40
C GLY A 137 -1.48 -9.19 3.31
N GLY A 138 -1.57 -7.94 3.73
CA GLY A 138 -1.74 -6.80 2.82
C GLY A 138 -1.00 -5.56 3.30
N LYS A 139 -0.43 -4.80 2.35
CA LYS A 139 0.28 -3.56 2.64
C LYS A 139 0.28 -2.65 1.42
N THR A 140 0.12 -1.36 1.64
CA THR A 140 0.37 -0.36 0.61
C THR A 140 1.86 -0.12 0.41
N LEU A 141 2.23 0.21 -0.82
CA LEU A 141 3.59 0.49 -1.27
C LEU A 141 3.59 1.82 -2.03
N PRO A 142 4.63 2.66 -1.92
CA PRO A 142 4.73 3.87 -2.74
C PRO A 142 5.04 3.50 -4.20
N ALA A 143 4.34 4.11 -5.14
CA ALA A 143 4.44 3.83 -6.57
C ALA A 143 4.81 5.07 -7.41
N GLY A 144 4.91 6.26 -6.82
CA GLY A 144 5.16 7.51 -7.51
C GLY A 144 6.56 7.64 -8.13
N GLY A 145 7.51 6.84 -7.69
CA GLY A 145 8.87 6.83 -8.21
C GLY A 145 9.65 8.13 -7.95
N TRP A 146 10.59 8.42 -8.85
CA TRP A 146 11.57 9.50 -8.68
C TRP A 146 10.97 10.88 -8.45
N TYR A 147 9.94 11.25 -9.20
CA TYR A 147 9.35 12.59 -9.13
C TYR A 147 8.41 12.80 -7.93
N SER A 148 8.02 11.72 -7.26
CA SER A 148 7.25 11.76 -6.01
C SER A 148 8.12 11.62 -4.76
N MET A 149 9.47 11.58 -4.91
CA MET A 149 10.36 11.56 -3.75
C MET A 149 10.31 12.90 -3.02
N PRO A 150 10.05 12.92 -1.69
CA PRO A 150 10.03 14.16 -0.92
C PRO A 150 11.43 14.74 -0.78
N LYS A 151 11.54 15.91 -0.17
CA LYS A 151 12.80 16.43 0.37
C LYS A 151 13.32 15.44 1.41
N LEU A 152 14.53 14.91 1.21
CA LEU A 152 15.07 13.78 1.98
C LEU A 152 15.69 14.16 3.32
N TYR A 153 15.86 15.44 3.61
CA TYR A 153 16.63 15.94 4.74
C TYR A 153 16.13 17.31 5.23
N GLY A 154 16.50 17.67 6.43
CA GLY A 154 16.30 18.99 7.01
C GLY A 154 17.05 19.10 8.33
N GLN A 155 16.91 20.22 9.05
CA GLN A 155 17.60 20.41 10.30
C GLN A 155 17.28 19.31 11.32
N GLY A 156 18.26 18.43 11.59
CA GLY A 156 18.16 17.35 12.55
C GLY A 156 17.32 16.15 12.10
N TRP A 157 17.04 15.98 10.78
CA TRP A 157 16.29 14.82 10.31
C TRP A 157 16.66 14.38 8.88
N ILE A 158 16.47 13.09 8.61
CA ILE A 158 16.51 12.49 7.27
C ILE A 158 15.37 11.46 7.12
N VAL A 159 15.00 11.15 5.87
CA VAL A 159 13.98 10.14 5.57
C VAL A 159 14.53 9.09 4.60
N CYS A 160 14.22 7.80 4.86
CA CYS A 160 14.80 6.65 4.17
C CYS A 160 13.71 5.67 3.69
N GLY A 161 14.05 4.86 2.70
CA GLY A 161 13.23 3.73 2.23
C GLY A 161 11.87 4.14 1.67
N ASP A 162 10.84 3.36 1.96
CA ASP A 162 9.49 3.60 1.44
C ASP A 162 8.87 4.90 1.98
N SER A 163 9.29 5.38 3.16
CA SER A 163 8.91 6.71 3.65
C SER A 163 9.37 7.84 2.72
N ALA A 164 10.37 7.57 1.88
CA ALA A 164 10.92 8.47 0.86
C ALA A 164 10.55 8.05 -0.57
N SER A 165 9.53 7.23 -0.76
CA SER A 165 9.09 6.70 -2.08
C SER A 165 10.20 5.94 -2.84
N MET A 166 11.12 5.27 -2.14
CA MET A 166 12.25 4.58 -2.76
C MET A 166 11.90 3.13 -3.15
N VAL A 167 10.97 2.97 -4.10
CA VAL A 167 10.57 1.67 -4.66
C VAL A 167 10.73 1.70 -6.19
N ASP A 168 11.39 0.68 -6.75
CA ASP A 168 11.41 0.41 -8.18
C ASP A 168 10.13 -0.32 -8.57
N VAL A 169 9.16 0.43 -9.07
CA VAL A 169 7.82 -0.05 -9.41
C VAL A 169 7.85 -1.05 -10.57
N GLN A 170 8.76 -0.87 -11.53
CA GLN A 170 8.91 -1.77 -12.67
C GLN A 170 9.34 -3.18 -12.22
N LYS A 171 10.23 -3.26 -11.24
CA LYS A 171 10.73 -4.53 -10.70
C LYS A 171 9.92 -5.05 -9.52
N LEU A 172 9.01 -4.25 -8.96
CA LEU A 172 8.33 -4.51 -7.67
C LEU A 172 9.36 -4.75 -6.54
N LYS A 173 10.39 -3.92 -6.46
CA LYS A 173 11.51 -4.08 -5.51
C LYS A 173 11.86 -2.76 -4.81
N GLY A 174 11.79 -2.76 -3.47
CA GLY A 174 12.16 -1.63 -2.63
C GLY A 174 13.27 -1.94 -1.61
N ILE A 175 13.42 -3.21 -1.20
CA ILE A 175 14.30 -3.61 -0.08
C ILE A 175 15.75 -3.14 -0.28
N HIS A 176 16.33 -3.36 -1.45
CA HIS A 176 17.72 -2.97 -1.75
C HIS A 176 17.91 -1.45 -1.75
N LEU A 177 16.89 -0.68 -2.16
CA LEU A 177 16.92 0.79 -2.14
C LEU A 177 16.75 1.31 -0.70
N ALA A 178 15.87 0.70 0.09
CA ALA A 178 15.71 1.01 1.50
C ALA A 178 17.02 0.75 2.29
N MET A 179 17.65 -0.41 2.07
CA MET A 179 18.95 -0.75 2.66
C MET A 179 20.03 0.27 2.24
N ARG A 180 20.11 0.59 0.95
CA ARG A 180 21.09 1.56 0.45
C ARG A 180 20.88 2.95 1.02
N SER A 181 19.63 3.41 1.14
CA SER A 181 19.32 4.69 1.76
C SER A 181 19.71 4.73 3.24
N GLY A 182 19.46 3.65 3.97
CA GLY A 182 19.92 3.50 5.36
C GLY A 182 21.44 3.56 5.49
N MET A 183 22.18 2.93 4.57
CA MET A 183 23.66 3.01 4.54
C MET A 183 24.14 4.44 4.26
N CYS A 184 23.55 5.14 3.30
CA CYS A 184 23.86 6.56 3.02
C CYS A 184 23.59 7.44 4.25
N GLY A 185 22.45 7.21 4.93
CA GLY A 185 22.11 7.91 6.16
C GLY A 185 23.13 7.67 7.28
N ALA A 186 23.49 6.40 7.51
CA ALA A 186 24.48 6.03 8.52
C ALA A 186 25.87 6.66 8.23
N GLU A 187 26.29 6.69 6.97
CA GLU A 187 27.56 7.31 6.58
C GLU A 187 27.57 8.82 6.84
N MET A 188 26.50 9.53 6.47
CA MET A 188 26.37 10.97 6.74
C MET A 188 26.35 11.23 8.25
N ILE A 189 25.58 10.48 9.02
CA ILE A 189 25.48 10.63 10.48
C ILE A 189 26.84 10.38 11.13
N PHE A 190 27.53 9.33 10.75
CA PHE A 190 28.86 9.01 11.28
C PHE A 190 29.86 10.14 11.04
N LYS A 191 29.94 10.65 9.80
CA LYS A 191 30.79 11.80 9.46
C LYS A 191 30.45 13.04 10.30
N GLY A 192 29.16 13.33 10.45
CA GLY A 192 28.68 14.46 11.28
C GLY A 192 29.03 14.29 12.76
N LEU A 193 28.96 13.09 13.31
CA LEU A 193 29.33 12.79 14.71
C LEU A 193 30.84 12.96 14.93
N VAL A 194 31.67 12.46 14.00
CA VAL A 194 33.13 12.57 14.09
C VAL A 194 33.58 14.05 13.97
N SER A 195 32.97 14.81 13.09
CA SER A 195 33.25 16.25 12.93
C SER A 195 32.56 17.14 13.97
N GLN A 196 31.82 16.57 14.91
CA GLN A 196 31.06 17.29 15.93
C GLN A 196 30.06 18.30 15.34
N SER A 197 29.46 17.98 14.19
CA SER A 197 28.48 18.81 13.50
C SER A 197 27.22 19.05 14.34
N SER A 198 26.57 20.19 14.12
CA SER A 198 25.27 20.54 14.68
C SER A 198 24.10 19.80 14.03
N PHE A 199 24.35 19.02 12.97
CA PHE A 199 23.32 18.40 12.12
C PHE A 199 22.28 19.41 11.59
N ASP A 200 22.74 20.60 11.26
CA ASP A 200 21.96 21.59 10.51
C ASP A 200 21.63 21.09 9.10
N GLU A 201 20.86 21.87 8.36
CA GLU A 201 20.44 21.49 7.01
C GLU A 201 21.61 21.31 6.04
N ALA A 202 22.69 22.06 6.20
CA ALA A 202 23.90 21.91 5.37
C ALA A 202 24.58 20.54 5.60
N THR A 203 24.67 20.11 6.85
CA THR A 203 25.23 18.79 7.20
C THR A 203 24.34 17.65 6.71
N THR A 204 23.03 17.73 6.96
CA THR A 204 22.09 16.65 6.57
C THR A 204 21.87 16.59 5.07
N LYS A 205 22.14 17.66 4.31
CA LYS A 205 22.20 17.66 2.84
C LYS A 205 23.21 16.62 2.31
N GLY A 206 24.27 16.33 3.05
CA GLY A 206 25.22 15.27 2.70
C GLY A 206 24.57 13.90 2.49
N TYR A 207 23.45 13.62 3.17
CA TYR A 207 22.66 12.41 2.90
C TYR A 207 22.05 12.43 1.50
N HIS A 208 21.43 13.54 1.11
CA HIS A 208 20.87 13.70 -0.24
C HIS A 208 21.97 13.54 -1.31
N ASP A 209 23.13 14.13 -1.11
CA ASP A 209 24.23 14.04 -2.06
C ASP A 209 24.73 12.59 -2.21
N LEU A 210 24.78 11.81 -1.12
CA LEU A 210 25.09 10.39 -1.16
C LEU A 210 24.00 9.59 -1.89
N VAL A 211 22.72 9.88 -1.69
CA VAL A 211 21.63 9.25 -2.43
C VAL A 211 21.74 9.55 -3.92
N GLN A 212 22.01 10.81 -4.30
CA GLN A 212 22.19 11.24 -5.70
C GLN A 212 23.39 10.56 -6.37
N ALA A 213 24.44 10.23 -5.63
CA ALA A 213 25.62 9.54 -6.14
C ALA A 213 25.49 8.00 -6.09
N SER A 214 24.40 7.47 -5.57
CA SER A 214 24.20 6.04 -5.36
C SER A 214 23.38 5.38 -6.46
N GLN A 215 23.27 4.04 -6.36
CA GLN A 215 22.38 3.22 -7.17
C GLN A 215 20.90 3.64 -7.08
N ILE A 216 20.47 4.26 -5.97
CA ILE A 216 19.08 4.71 -5.81
C ILE A 216 18.69 5.64 -6.98
N LYS A 217 19.54 6.61 -7.31
CA LYS A 217 19.27 7.50 -8.45
C LYS A 217 19.25 6.77 -9.77
N SER A 218 20.26 5.94 -10.05
CA SER A 218 20.36 5.25 -11.35
C SER A 218 19.16 4.33 -11.60
N ASP A 219 18.71 3.61 -10.58
CA ASP A 219 17.58 2.70 -10.68
C ASP A 219 16.25 3.46 -10.81
N LEU A 220 15.95 4.38 -9.88
CA LEU A 220 14.68 5.08 -9.88
C LEU A 220 14.53 6.09 -11.02
N TYR A 221 15.62 6.76 -11.42
CA TYR A 221 15.57 7.72 -12.52
C TYR A 221 15.36 7.05 -13.88
N ARG A 222 15.81 5.80 -14.05
CA ARG A 222 15.52 5.01 -15.25
C ARG A 222 14.05 4.67 -15.41
N VAL A 223 13.32 4.46 -14.32
CA VAL A 223 11.90 4.07 -14.31
C VAL A 223 10.96 5.19 -13.89
N ARG A 224 11.41 6.44 -13.92
CA ARG A 224 10.75 7.61 -13.34
C ARG A 224 9.34 7.91 -13.83
N ASN A 225 8.98 7.43 -15.02
CA ASN A 225 7.66 7.59 -15.62
C ASN A 225 6.90 6.26 -15.80
N PHE A 226 7.40 5.17 -15.24
CA PHE A 226 6.84 3.83 -15.48
C PHE A 226 5.41 3.72 -15.00
N HIS A 227 5.14 4.10 -13.75
CA HIS A 227 3.80 4.09 -13.17
C HIS A 227 2.83 4.96 -13.97
N GLN A 228 3.20 6.20 -14.25
CA GLN A 228 2.39 7.18 -14.97
C GLN A 228 2.03 6.71 -16.40
N SER A 229 2.89 5.92 -16.99
CA SER A 229 2.61 5.31 -18.30
C SER A 229 1.62 4.17 -18.20
N LEU A 230 1.80 3.25 -17.24
CA LEU A 230 0.86 2.15 -17.02
C LEU A 230 -0.53 2.63 -16.57
N ALA A 231 -0.61 3.70 -15.80
CA ALA A 231 -1.88 4.32 -15.40
C ALA A 231 -2.76 4.80 -16.58
N LYS A 232 -2.18 4.93 -17.81
CA LYS A 232 -2.95 5.21 -19.04
C LYS A 232 -3.66 3.97 -19.62
N GLY A 233 -3.52 2.80 -18.98
CA GLY A 233 -4.07 1.54 -19.45
C GLY A 233 -3.07 0.73 -20.29
N PHE A 234 -3.28 -0.59 -20.33
CA PHE A 234 -2.30 -1.53 -20.90
C PHE A 234 -1.91 -1.20 -22.35
N VAL A 235 -2.88 -1.00 -23.24
CA VAL A 235 -2.61 -0.77 -24.67
C VAL A 235 -1.94 0.59 -24.89
N ALA A 236 -2.42 1.63 -24.24
CA ALA A 236 -1.88 2.99 -24.37
C ALA A 236 -0.47 3.12 -23.74
N SER A 237 -0.13 2.28 -22.79
CA SER A 237 1.20 2.29 -22.16
C SER A 237 2.32 1.75 -23.06
N LEU A 238 2.02 0.83 -23.98
CA LEU A 238 3.05 0.15 -24.77
C LEU A 238 3.99 1.10 -25.53
N PRO A 239 3.51 2.08 -26.31
CA PRO A 239 4.40 3.02 -26.99
C PRO A 239 5.14 3.94 -26.02
N LEU A 240 4.53 4.30 -24.88
CA LEU A 240 5.17 5.13 -23.85
C LEU A 240 6.34 4.38 -23.20
N LEU A 241 6.13 3.13 -22.82
CA LEU A 241 7.15 2.28 -22.21
C LEU A 241 8.30 1.98 -23.19
N ALA A 242 7.99 1.71 -24.47
CA ALA A 242 9.00 1.52 -25.51
C ALA A 242 9.88 2.77 -25.69
N ALA A 243 9.27 3.96 -25.71
CA ALA A 243 10.00 5.21 -25.78
C ALA A 243 10.86 5.46 -24.54
N GLN A 244 10.37 5.11 -23.35
CA GLN A 244 11.14 5.22 -22.10
C GLN A 244 12.34 4.27 -22.10
N GLU A 245 12.18 3.03 -22.51
CA GLU A 245 13.27 2.08 -22.58
C GLU A 245 14.37 2.57 -23.57
N ALA A 246 13.97 3.07 -24.73
CA ALA A 246 14.89 3.59 -25.75
C ALA A 246 15.64 4.86 -25.31
N THR A 247 15.08 5.64 -24.36
CA THR A 247 15.62 6.95 -23.96
C THR A 247 16.12 7.00 -22.52
N GLY A 248 16.30 5.85 -21.86
CA GLY A 248 16.74 5.78 -20.46
C GLY A 248 15.76 6.38 -19.46
N GLY A 249 14.46 6.13 -19.68
CA GLY A 249 13.36 6.54 -18.79
C GLY A 249 12.71 7.88 -19.14
N ARG A 250 13.23 8.65 -20.10
CA ARG A 250 12.65 9.95 -20.48
C ARG A 250 11.32 9.78 -21.20
N GLY A 251 11.26 8.90 -22.21
CA GLY A 251 10.11 8.80 -23.09
C GLY A 251 9.89 10.03 -23.94
N PHE A 252 8.64 10.34 -24.27
CA PHE A 252 8.24 11.55 -25.01
C PHE A 252 8.23 12.79 -24.10
N VAL A 253 8.03 12.61 -22.79
CA VAL A 253 7.98 13.66 -21.76
C VAL A 253 8.87 13.23 -20.62
N ASP A 254 9.77 14.12 -20.17
CA ASP A 254 10.75 13.78 -19.13
C ASP A 254 10.11 13.60 -17.75
N GLU A 255 9.11 14.42 -17.42
CA GLU A 255 8.33 14.32 -16.19
C GLU A 255 6.84 14.21 -16.52
N MET A 256 6.26 13.03 -16.25
CA MET A 256 4.82 12.80 -16.34
C MET A 256 4.18 13.07 -14.99
N ASN A 257 3.04 13.78 -15.01
CA ASN A 257 2.29 14.09 -13.80
C ASN A 257 1.55 12.87 -13.26
N SER A 258 1.42 12.79 -11.95
CA SER A 258 0.51 11.89 -11.23
C SER A 258 -0.64 12.70 -10.62
N GLU A 259 -1.75 12.03 -10.37
CA GLU A 259 -2.86 12.52 -9.58
C GLU A 259 -2.94 11.75 -8.26
N ARG A 260 -3.47 12.37 -7.20
CA ARG A 260 -3.64 11.70 -5.90
C ARG A 260 -4.66 10.57 -6.02
N ASP A 261 -4.36 9.41 -5.45
CA ASP A 261 -5.20 8.20 -5.53
C ASP A 261 -6.67 8.43 -5.11
N ALA A 262 -6.90 9.26 -4.10
CA ALA A 262 -8.25 9.60 -3.64
C ALA A 262 -9.09 10.29 -4.71
N LEU A 263 -8.46 11.12 -5.57
CA LEU A 263 -9.16 11.98 -6.53
C LEU A 263 -9.48 11.26 -7.85
N THR A 264 -8.87 10.12 -8.12
CA THR A 264 -9.08 9.39 -9.38
C THR A 264 -10.34 8.53 -9.39
N THR A 265 -10.95 8.27 -8.23
CA THR A 265 -12.11 7.38 -8.12
C THR A 265 -13.34 7.96 -8.79
N GLU A 266 -13.90 7.24 -9.76
CA GLU A 266 -15.14 7.60 -10.45
C GLU A 266 -16.38 6.99 -9.78
N LYS A 267 -17.59 7.47 -10.16
CA LYS A 267 -18.82 6.91 -9.63
C LYS A 267 -19.05 5.49 -10.13
N ALA A 268 -19.59 4.62 -9.28
CA ALA A 268 -19.77 3.21 -9.63
C ALA A 268 -20.63 2.99 -10.87
N VAL A 269 -21.64 3.85 -11.11
CA VAL A 269 -22.48 3.76 -12.30
C VAL A 269 -21.74 4.12 -13.59
N GLU A 270 -20.74 4.96 -13.51
CA GLU A 270 -19.94 5.38 -14.69
C GLU A 270 -18.98 4.26 -15.11
N VAL A 271 -18.37 3.55 -14.16
CA VAL A 271 -17.45 2.44 -14.44
C VAL A 271 -18.19 1.13 -14.74
N TRP A 272 -19.19 0.79 -13.94
CA TRP A 272 -19.81 -0.53 -13.95
C TRP A 272 -21.27 -0.56 -14.41
N GLY A 273 -21.90 0.60 -14.63
CA GLY A 273 -23.32 0.71 -14.95
C GLY A 273 -24.25 0.57 -13.72
N PRO A 274 -25.57 0.38 -13.96
CA PRO A 274 -26.57 0.55 -12.89
C PRO A 274 -26.56 -0.53 -11.79
N ASP A 275 -26.06 -1.73 -12.10
CA ASP A 275 -26.02 -2.84 -11.11
C ASP A 275 -24.60 -3.47 -11.06
N PRO A 276 -23.67 -2.75 -10.42
CA PRO A 276 -22.25 -3.14 -10.46
C PRO A 276 -21.94 -4.43 -9.70
N PHE A 277 -22.69 -4.79 -8.66
CA PHE A 277 -22.40 -5.97 -7.84
C PHE A 277 -22.92 -7.29 -8.43
N SER A 278 -23.88 -7.26 -9.34
CA SER A 278 -24.39 -8.46 -10.01
C SER A 278 -23.44 -9.01 -11.08
N ARG A 279 -22.46 -8.24 -11.52
CA ARG A 279 -21.51 -8.64 -12.56
C ARG A 279 -20.59 -9.75 -12.08
N GLU A 280 -20.34 -10.73 -12.98
CA GLU A 280 -19.44 -11.85 -12.72
C GLU A 280 -18.03 -11.40 -12.32
N GLU A 281 -17.56 -10.32 -12.92
CA GLU A 281 -16.26 -9.71 -12.60
C GLU A 281 -16.12 -9.31 -11.13
N ASN A 282 -17.24 -8.98 -10.48
CA ASN A 282 -17.26 -8.53 -9.09
C ASN A 282 -17.65 -9.65 -8.10
N GLN A 283 -17.69 -10.90 -8.53
CA GLN A 283 -17.99 -12.03 -7.69
C GLN A 283 -16.73 -12.74 -7.22
N LEU A 284 -16.78 -13.25 -5.99
CA LEU A 284 -15.72 -14.08 -5.43
C LEU A 284 -15.81 -15.51 -6.00
N PRO A 285 -14.69 -16.17 -6.34
CA PRO A 285 -14.66 -17.59 -6.58
C PRO A 285 -15.25 -18.39 -5.41
N LYS A 286 -15.73 -19.60 -5.68
CA LYS A 286 -16.32 -20.46 -4.63
C LYS A 286 -15.34 -20.69 -3.49
N VAL A 287 -15.73 -20.27 -2.29
CA VAL A 287 -14.95 -20.43 -1.06
C VAL A 287 -14.92 -21.91 -0.65
N ASP A 288 -13.73 -22.44 -0.36
CA ASP A 288 -13.52 -23.80 0.11
C ASP A 288 -12.78 -23.86 1.47
N ASN A 289 -12.35 -22.73 1.99
CA ASN A 289 -11.56 -22.58 3.22
C ASN A 289 -10.25 -23.40 3.24
N GLN A 290 -9.74 -23.71 2.07
CA GLN A 290 -8.46 -24.39 1.88
C GLN A 290 -7.54 -23.59 0.95
N LEU A 291 -7.99 -23.32 -0.27
CA LEU A 291 -7.29 -22.51 -1.26
C LEU A 291 -8.00 -21.18 -1.51
N PHE A 292 -9.32 -21.14 -1.39
CA PHE A 292 -10.15 -19.96 -1.61
C PHE A 292 -10.86 -19.55 -0.33
N PHE A 293 -10.71 -18.29 0.04
CA PHE A 293 -11.26 -17.71 1.26
C PHE A 293 -12.10 -16.48 0.95
N ASP A 294 -13.07 -16.19 1.82
CA ASP A 294 -13.64 -14.84 1.94
C ASP A 294 -12.68 -13.92 2.73
N LYS A 295 -13.01 -12.64 2.81
CA LYS A 295 -12.13 -11.66 3.49
C LYS A 295 -11.96 -11.99 4.98
N LEU A 296 -13.01 -12.40 5.68
CA LEU A 296 -12.94 -12.71 7.12
C LEU A 296 -12.08 -13.95 7.39
N GLY A 297 -12.23 -14.98 6.56
CA GLY A 297 -11.36 -16.16 6.62
C GLY A 297 -9.89 -15.80 6.37
N SER A 298 -9.62 -14.90 5.43
CA SER A 298 -8.27 -14.41 5.17
C SER A 298 -7.73 -13.53 6.32
N VAL A 299 -8.55 -12.71 6.96
CA VAL A 299 -8.17 -11.91 8.13
C VAL A 299 -7.70 -12.79 9.27
N TYR A 300 -8.38 -13.91 9.52
CA TYR A 300 -7.95 -14.88 10.52
C TYR A 300 -6.50 -15.36 10.29
N LEU A 301 -6.11 -15.56 9.03
CA LEU A 301 -4.78 -15.99 8.62
C LEU A 301 -3.69 -14.91 8.76
N THR A 302 -4.06 -13.67 9.05
CA THR A 302 -3.09 -12.59 9.34
C THR A 302 -2.62 -12.61 10.79
N GLY A 303 -3.33 -13.31 11.67
CA GLY A 303 -3.10 -13.28 13.10
C GLY A 303 -3.32 -11.90 13.73
N THR A 304 -4.09 -11.02 13.07
CA THR A 304 -4.35 -9.67 13.61
C THR A 304 -5.06 -9.72 14.95
N MET A 305 -4.56 -8.95 15.89
CA MET A 305 -5.14 -8.83 17.23
C MET A 305 -5.06 -7.37 17.68
N HIS A 306 -6.17 -6.87 18.20
CA HIS A 306 -6.26 -5.56 18.82
C HIS A 306 -6.98 -5.69 20.17
N ASP A 307 -6.65 -4.81 21.10
CA ASP A 307 -7.45 -4.67 22.33
C ASP A 307 -8.80 -4.05 21.98
N GLU A 308 -9.90 -4.78 22.20
CA GLU A 308 -11.25 -4.29 21.93
C GLU A 308 -11.64 -3.09 22.80
N ASP A 309 -10.96 -2.90 23.91
CA ASP A 309 -11.12 -1.73 24.79
C ASP A 309 -10.21 -0.56 24.41
N SER A 310 -9.46 -0.65 23.29
CA SER A 310 -8.69 0.48 22.78
C SER A 310 -9.56 1.51 22.07
N PRO A 311 -9.12 2.78 21.97
CA PRO A 311 -9.73 3.74 21.06
C PRO A 311 -9.64 3.26 19.60
N ASN A 312 -10.70 3.53 18.84
CA ASN A 312 -10.67 3.26 17.40
C ASN A 312 -9.59 4.14 16.73
N HIS A 313 -8.63 3.50 16.07
CA HIS A 313 -7.53 4.16 15.37
C HIS A 313 -7.87 4.58 13.93
N LEU A 314 -9.07 4.27 13.47
CA LEU A 314 -9.60 4.64 12.16
C LEU A 314 -10.63 5.74 12.35
N ILE A 315 -10.22 6.97 12.13
CA ILE A 315 -11.06 8.13 12.37
C ILE A 315 -11.83 8.47 11.09
N VAL A 316 -13.14 8.42 11.14
CA VAL A 316 -14.03 8.90 10.07
C VAL A 316 -14.43 10.32 10.43
N GLN A 317 -14.05 11.31 9.61
CA GLN A 317 -14.23 12.72 9.90
C GLN A 317 -15.69 13.15 9.80
N ASP A 318 -16.39 12.70 8.76
CA ASP A 318 -17.79 13.01 8.49
C ASP A 318 -18.55 11.75 8.03
N VAL A 319 -19.34 11.18 8.92
CA VAL A 319 -20.14 9.99 8.63
C VAL A 319 -21.33 10.31 7.70
N ASP A 320 -21.80 11.55 7.67
CA ASP A 320 -22.92 11.93 6.80
C ASP A 320 -22.51 11.94 5.33
N VAL A 321 -21.30 12.33 5.00
CA VAL A 321 -20.75 12.16 3.64
C VAL A 321 -20.75 10.69 3.21
N CYS A 322 -20.39 9.78 4.12
CA CYS A 322 -20.41 8.34 3.82
C CYS A 322 -21.82 7.85 3.45
N ARG A 323 -22.85 8.33 4.16
CA ARG A 323 -24.24 7.91 3.99
C ARG A 323 -24.92 8.54 2.78
N THR A 324 -24.72 9.86 2.59
CA THR A 324 -25.56 10.67 1.69
C THR A 324 -24.96 10.83 0.30
N VAL A 325 -23.64 10.70 0.16
CA VAL A 325 -22.92 10.87 -1.10
C VAL A 325 -22.15 9.62 -1.47
N CYS A 326 -21.23 9.16 -0.60
CA CYS A 326 -20.31 8.08 -0.95
C CYS A 326 -21.05 6.76 -1.21
N HIS A 327 -21.95 6.35 -0.31
CA HIS A 327 -22.69 5.09 -0.48
C HIS A 327 -23.60 5.08 -1.71
N PRO A 328 -24.44 6.10 -1.97
CA PRO A 328 -25.28 6.15 -3.17
C PRO A 328 -24.50 6.17 -4.48
N GLU A 329 -23.46 6.98 -4.58
CA GLU A 329 -22.76 7.26 -5.84
C GLU A 329 -21.56 6.33 -6.09
N PHE A 330 -20.76 6.09 -5.07
CA PHE A 330 -19.50 5.32 -5.16
C PHE A 330 -19.61 3.89 -4.59
N LYS A 331 -20.77 3.52 -3.99
CA LYS A 331 -21.01 2.22 -3.34
C LYS A 331 -20.05 1.91 -2.19
N SER A 332 -19.61 2.96 -1.47
CA SER A 332 -18.72 2.83 -0.30
C SER A 332 -17.44 2.07 -0.62
N PRO A 333 -16.52 2.65 -1.39
CA PRO A 333 -15.30 1.95 -1.83
C PRO A 333 -14.50 1.33 -0.69
N CYS A 334 -14.52 1.94 0.51
CA CYS A 334 -13.83 1.41 1.69
C CYS A 334 -14.32 0.02 2.13
N VAL A 335 -15.58 -0.32 1.89
CA VAL A 335 -16.12 -1.68 2.14
C VAL A 335 -15.49 -2.68 1.17
N VAL A 336 -15.19 -2.23 -0.05
CA VAL A 336 -14.70 -3.07 -1.14
C VAL A 336 -13.18 -3.19 -1.11
N PHE A 337 -12.44 -2.07 -1.17
CA PHE A 337 -10.99 -2.10 -1.25
C PHE A 337 -10.31 -2.55 0.04
N CYS A 338 -10.97 -2.46 1.20
CA CYS A 338 -10.34 -2.93 2.43
C CYS A 338 -10.10 -4.43 2.37
N PRO A 339 -8.83 -4.91 2.46
CA PRO A 339 -8.51 -6.32 2.35
C PRO A 339 -8.83 -7.11 3.63
N ALA A 340 -9.39 -6.43 4.65
CA ALA A 340 -9.59 -6.98 5.99
C ALA A 340 -11.02 -6.81 6.53
N SER A 341 -12.00 -6.49 5.68
CA SER A 341 -13.42 -6.32 6.10
C SER A 341 -13.61 -5.43 7.33
N VAL A 342 -12.91 -4.29 7.35
CA VAL A 342 -12.99 -3.34 8.45
C VAL A 342 -14.26 -2.50 8.38
N TYR A 343 -14.72 -2.17 7.18
CA TYR A 343 -15.86 -1.28 6.94
C TYR A 343 -17.08 -2.05 6.47
N GLU A 344 -18.24 -1.71 6.99
CA GLU A 344 -19.53 -2.26 6.58
C GLU A 344 -20.59 -1.16 6.52
N MET A 345 -21.46 -1.21 5.51
CA MET A 345 -22.65 -0.37 5.44
C MET A 345 -23.86 -1.19 5.88
N LEU A 346 -24.37 -0.91 7.05
CA LEU A 346 -25.52 -1.62 7.63
C LEU A 346 -26.80 -0.81 7.50
N PRO A 347 -27.96 -1.44 7.28
CA PRO A 347 -29.24 -0.73 7.31
C PRO A 347 -29.44 -0.02 8.65
N ALA A 348 -29.76 1.27 8.61
CA ALA A 348 -29.96 2.06 9.82
C ALA A 348 -31.18 1.59 10.59
N SER A 349 -31.04 1.20 11.85
CA SER A 349 -32.09 0.63 12.68
C SER A 349 -33.30 1.57 12.91
N LYS A 350 -33.08 2.89 12.85
CA LYS A 350 -34.09 3.92 13.14
C LYS A 350 -34.60 4.69 11.92
N LYS A 351 -34.04 4.44 10.73
CA LYS A 351 -34.36 5.20 9.51
C LYS A 351 -34.41 4.26 8.31
N PRO A 352 -35.56 3.70 7.95
CA PRO A 352 -35.70 2.81 6.79
C PRO A 352 -35.16 3.43 5.51
N GLY A 353 -34.39 2.65 4.76
CA GLY A 353 -33.74 3.10 3.50
C GLY A 353 -32.45 3.90 3.68
N GLN A 354 -32.01 4.13 4.91
CA GLN A 354 -30.68 4.70 5.19
C GLN A 354 -29.72 3.62 5.67
N PHE A 355 -28.42 3.93 5.57
CA PHE A 355 -27.34 3.06 5.99
C PHE A 355 -26.46 3.77 7.01
N ASP A 356 -25.88 2.99 7.91
CA ASP A 356 -24.88 3.42 8.89
C ASP A 356 -23.54 2.74 8.60
N LEU A 357 -22.46 3.52 8.65
CA LEU A 357 -21.11 2.98 8.53
C LEU A 357 -20.68 2.36 9.86
N GLN A 358 -20.40 1.06 9.85
CA GLN A 358 -19.75 0.35 10.94
C GLN A 358 -18.26 0.20 10.66
N VAL A 359 -17.43 0.39 11.69
CA VAL A 359 -15.96 0.25 11.61
C VAL A 359 -15.50 -0.83 12.58
N ASN A 360 -15.14 -1.98 12.04
CA ASN A 360 -14.63 -3.15 12.77
C ASN A 360 -13.11 -3.03 12.88
N TYR A 361 -12.61 -2.06 13.64
CA TYR A 361 -11.18 -1.73 13.69
C TYR A 361 -10.29 -2.88 14.19
N THR A 362 -10.84 -3.85 14.89
CA THR A 362 -10.10 -5.03 15.35
C THR A 362 -9.65 -5.95 14.23
N ASN A 363 -10.30 -5.89 13.05
CA ASN A 363 -9.89 -6.59 11.84
C ASN A 363 -8.73 -5.91 11.12
N CYS A 364 -8.37 -4.68 11.48
CA CYS A 364 -7.41 -3.87 10.74
C CYS A 364 -6.01 -4.52 10.71
N ILE A 365 -5.45 -4.66 9.50
CA ILE A 365 -4.09 -5.18 9.27
C ILE A 365 -3.07 -4.08 8.98
N HIS A 366 -3.41 -2.84 9.24
CA HIS A 366 -2.54 -1.67 9.10
C HIS A 366 -2.00 -1.43 7.67
N CYS A 367 -2.75 -1.81 6.64
CA CYS A 367 -2.34 -1.59 5.24
C CYS A 367 -2.37 -0.12 4.84
N LYS A 368 -3.25 0.69 5.44
CA LYS A 368 -3.45 2.13 5.20
C LYS A 368 -4.14 2.48 3.87
N THR A 369 -4.66 1.53 3.15
CA THR A 369 -5.39 1.76 1.90
C THR A 369 -6.56 2.74 2.07
N CYS A 370 -7.29 2.64 3.19
CA CYS A 370 -8.43 3.52 3.48
C CYS A 370 -8.04 5.00 3.66
N ASP A 371 -6.88 5.26 4.24
CA ASP A 371 -6.32 6.61 4.43
C ASP A 371 -5.74 7.21 3.12
N ILE A 372 -5.56 6.37 2.09
CA ILE A 372 -5.04 6.76 0.78
C ILE A 372 -6.16 6.93 -0.24
N LYS A 373 -7.06 5.93 -0.32
CA LYS A 373 -8.02 5.77 -1.43
C LYS A 373 -9.42 6.31 -1.14
N CYS A 374 -9.72 6.78 0.09
CA CYS A 374 -11.03 7.36 0.36
C CYS A 374 -11.27 8.58 -0.55
N PRO A 375 -12.29 8.57 -1.45
CA PRO A 375 -12.48 9.64 -2.45
C PRO A 375 -12.83 11.01 -1.83
N PHE A 376 -13.12 11.04 -0.54
CA PHE A 376 -13.44 12.25 0.20
C PHE A 376 -12.36 12.63 1.24
N ASP A 377 -11.19 11.96 1.24
CA ASP A 377 -10.16 12.10 2.30
C ASP A 377 -10.75 11.98 3.71
N ASN A 378 -11.83 11.21 3.87
CA ASN A 378 -12.68 11.20 5.06
C ASN A 378 -12.24 10.18 6.12
N ILE A 379 -11.23 9.36 5.83
CA ILE A 379 -10.71 8.34 6.74
C ILE A 379 -9.25 8.67 7.05
N GLU A 380 -8.94 8.85 8.33
CA GLU A 380 -7.58 9.00 8.81
C GLU A 380 -7.16 7.77 9.63
N TRP A 381 -6.08 7.12 9.20
CA TRP A 381 -5.42 6.07 9.98
C TRP A 381 -4.50 6.71 11.02
N THR A 382 -4.77 6.50 12.29
CA THR A 382 -3.94 6.94 13.40
C THR A 382 -3.22 5.75 14.04
N VAL A 383 -2.22 6.03 14.87
CA VAL A 383 -1.46 4.95 15.54
C VAL A 383 -2.35 4.28 16.61
N PRO A 384 -2.59 2.95 16.53
CA PRO A 384 -3.30 2.23 17.58
C PRO A 384 -2.48 2.11 18.87
N GLU A 385 -3.08 1.57 19.92
CA GLU A 385 -2.32 1.15 21.10
C GLU A 385 -1.21 0.17 20.72
N GLY A 386 -0.08 0.25 21.41
CA GLY A 386 1.08 -0.59 21.16
C GLY A 386 0.79 -2.09 21.32
N GLY A 387 1.37 -2.91 20.44
CA GLY A 387 1.21 -4.37 20.45
C GLY A 387 0.00 -4.90 19.68
N GLY A 388 -0.92 -4.01 19.20
CA GLY A 388 -2.03 -4.40 18.32
C GLY A 388 -1.63 -4.49 16.86
N GLY A 389 -2.39 -5.24 16.07
CA GLY A 389 -2.21 -5.39 14.63
C GLY A 389 -1.92 -6.81 14.16
N PRO A 390 -1.55 -6.99 12.87
CA PRO A 390 -1.25 -8.29 12.30
C PRO A 390 0.01 -8.90 12.92
N ARG A 391 0.02 -10.24 13.02
CA ARG A 391 1.15 -11.03 13.53
C ARG A 391 1.68 -11.93 12.42
N TYR A 392 2.41 -11.33 11.50
CA TYR A 392 2.99 -12.06 10.38
C TYR A 392 4.16 -12.94 10.84
N THR A 393 3.96 -14.24 10.87
CA THR A 393 4.97 -15.21 11.28
C THR A 393 5.78 -15.76 10.11
N GLU A 394 5.19 -15.76 8.91
CA GLU A 394 5.80 -16.34 7.70
C GLU A 394 5.81 -15.39 6.50
N THR A 395 5.23 -14.18 6.65
CA THR A 395 5.09 -13.24 5.53
C THR A 395 6.01 -12.04 5.66
#